data_ed4533096075a029b23f7fbff834c572
#
_entry.id   ed4533096075a029b23f7fbff834c572
#
_cell.length_a   1.000
_cell.length_b   1.000
_cell.length_c   1.000
_cell.angle_alpha   90.00
_cell.angle_beta   90.00
_cell.angle_gamma   90.00
#
_symmetry.space_group_name_H-M   'P 1'
#
loop_
_entity.id
_entity.type
_entity.pdbx_description
1 polymer ?
#
loop_
_entity_poly.entity_id
_entity_poly.type
_entity_poly.pdbx_seq_one_letter_code
_entity_poly.pdbx_strand_id
1 'polypeptide(L)'
;MERFSLQLTYFSNVGQLIPEHVIEGVNSFAPVCQLDPSLISREYMIAGGLQAGSDFVKESYTDALLITKSGTIVADYYSNNMDLHSPHLTFSVSKSITGIVAGIVLKKFGVHADTKISTIIDGTSGGAYADATIRNLLDMTVSLDFDESYASKEGVYARYRQAMLWMPRSDGSTYSEEDLERFILSLPKAEVEHGFRFSYMSPNADLLGLVVQKISGRPLAQLISEELWKPLGCGSATITIDEKEKARTAGGLSCSIYDLGLLGELMRNGGIHNGASLLEPMWVIDTFANGDFEAWGRGEFFESMPKGNYRNQWYSIGDGELCAIGIHGQWIYINTAKEVVISKFSCQPKADDDELDRKTLDFFRGVAASL
;
A
#
# COMPACT_ATOMS: atom_id res chain seq x y z
N MET A 1 23.34 -15.03 0.28
CA MET A 1 23.58 -13.75 -0.43
C MET A 1 23.01 -13.77 -1.85
N GLU A 2 23.28 -14.75 -2.71
CA GLU A 2 22.79 -14.75 -4.11
C GLU A 2 21.26 -14.73 -4.28
N ARG A 3 20.49 -15.40 -3.43
CA ARG A 3 19.01 -15.40 -3.51
C ARG A 3 18.38 -14.01 -3.25
N PHE A 4 18.97 -13.22 -2.36
CA PHE A 4 18.46 -11.89 -1.99
C PHE A 4 18.76 -10.85 -3.08
N SER A 5 19.90 -10.97 -3.75
CA SER A 5 20.22 -10.11 -4.89
C SER A 5 19.24 -10.33 -6.06
N LEU A 6 18.75 -11.55 -6.24
CA LEU A 6 17.74 -11.87 -7.25
C LEU A 6 16.37 -11.26 -6.91
N GLN A 7 15.89 -11.36 -5.66
CA GLN A 7 14.62 -10.74 -5.25
C GLN A 7 14.64 -9.23 -5.45
N LEU A 8 15.68 -8.55 -4.96
CA LEU A 8 15.83 -7.10 -5.18
C LEU A 8 15.83 -6.75 -6.66
N THR A 9 16.53 -7.52 -7.51
CA THR A 9 16.53 -7.32 -8.95
C THR A 9 15.13 -7.39 -9.54
N TYR A 10 14.31 -8.36 -9.10
CA TYR A 10 12.92 -8.47 -9.54
C TYR A 10 12.04 -7.31 -9.03
N PHE A 11 12.16 -6.94 -7.76
CA PHE A 11 11.35 -5.88 -7.17
C PHE A 11 11.69 -4.49 -7.75
N SER A 12 12.93 -4.29 -8.20
CA SER A 12 13.35 -3.06 -8.87
C SER A 12 13.06 -3.01 -10.37
N ASN A 13 12.68 -4.14 -10.98
CA ASN A 13 12.53 -4.28 -12.43
C ASN A 13 11.31 -5.10 -12.84
N VAL A 14 10.20 -4.96 -12.13
CA VAL A 14 8.99 -5.77 -12.38
C VAL A 14 8.46 -5.60 -13.81
N GLY A 15 8.61 -4.44 -14.42
CA GLY A 15 8.22 -4.16 -15.80
C GLY A 15 8.96 -4.96 -16.87
N GLN A 16 10.09 -5.60 -16.52
CA GLN A 16 10.74 -6.56 -17.42
C GLN A 16 9.99 -7.90 -17.51
N LEU A 17 9.10 -8.17 -16.58
CA LEU A 17 8.37 -9.44 -16.45
C LEU A 17 6.88 -9.29 -16.71
N ILE A 18 6.30 -8.16 -16.33
CA ILE A 18 4.87 -7.89 -16.36
C ILE A 18 4.64 -6.54 -17.03
N PRO A 19 3.67 -6.40 -17.95
CA PRO A 19 3.34 -5.11 -18.54
C PRO A 19 2.99 -4.06 -17.50
N GLU A 20 3.36 -2.81 -17.76
CA GLU A 20 3.11 -1.71 -16.84
C GLU A 20 2.75 -0.41 -17.56
N HIS A 21 2.02 0.46 -16.88
CA HIS A 21 1.83 1.85 -17.27
C HIS A 21 2.76 2.75 -16.47
N VAL A 22 3.28 3.78 -17.13
CA VAL A 22 4.07 4.83 -16.48
C VAL A 22 3.14 5.82 -15.80
N ILE A 23 3.41 6.12 -14.55
CA ILE A 23 2.86 7.23 -13.79
C ILE A 23 3.88 8.36 -13.90
N GLU A 24 3.60 9.34 -14.76
CA GLU A 24 4.52 10.46 -14.94
C GLU A 24 4.64 11.29 -13.67
N GLY A 25 5.86 11.55 -13.25
CA GLY A 25 6.21 12.45 -12.18
C GLY A 25 6.80 13.77 -12.67
N VAL A 26 7.52 14.42 -11.78
CA VAL A 26 8.34 15.61 -12.06
C VAL A 26 9.80 15.26 -11.83
N ASN A 27 10.73 16.12 -12.29
CA ASN A 27 12.12 16.01 -11.88
C ASN A 27 12.21 16.38 -10.39
N SER A 28 12.11 15.37 -9.53
CA SER A 28 12.21 15.58 -8.10
C SER A 28 13.67 15.74 -7.69
N PHE A 29 13.96 16.82 -6.97
CA PHE A 29 15.26 17.00 -6.33
C PHE A 29 15.04 16.87 -4.83
N ALA A 30 15.72 15.91 -4.21
CA ALA A 30 15.72 15.83 -2.76
C ALA A 30 16.32 17.12 -2.19
N PRO A 31 15.70 17.70 -1.16
CA PRO A 31 16.28 18.85 -0.48
C PRO A 31 17.65 18.47 0.11
N VAL A 32 18.59 19.41 0.11
CA VAL A 32 19.86 19.23 0.83
C VAL A 32 19.54 19.16 2.32
N CYS A 33 19.82 18.03 2.95
CA CYS A 33 19.48 17.75 4.34
C CYS A 33 20.75 17.55 5.17
N GLN A 34 20.69 17.90 6.43
CA GLN A 34 21.71 17.51 7.40
C GLN A 34 21.29 16.17 8.02
N LEU A 35 21.90 15.09 7.52
CA LEU A 35 21.61 13.74 8.01
C LEU A 35 22.26 13.50 9.37
N ASP A 36 21.56 12.76 10.24
CA ASP A 36 22.10 12.18 11.47
C ASP A 36 22.22 10.65 11.31
N PRO A 37 23.36 10.13 10.81
CA PRO A 37 23.55 8.68 10.66
C PRO A 37 23.48 7.92 11.99
N SER A 38 23.62 8.62 13.14
CA SER A 38 23.52 7.99 14.44
C SER A 38 22.14 7.43 14.70
N LEU A 39 21.08 7.98 14.08
CA LEU A 39 19.71 7.46 14.18
C LEU A 39 19.58 6.00 13.71
N ILE A 40 20.42 5.56 12.77
CA ILE A 40 20.42 4.16 12.32
C ILE A 40 21.37 3.29 13.16
N SER A 41 22.43 3.86 13.71
CA SER A 41 23.42 3.11 14.50
C SER A 41 23.14 2.99 15.99
N ARG A 42 22.21 3.77 16.55
CA ARG A 42 21.78 3.69 17.96
C ARG A 42 21.20 2.32 18.29
N GLU A 43 21.24 1.98 19.60
CA GLU A 43 20.54 0.83 20.14
C GLU A 43 19.07 1.18 20.43
N TYR A 44 18.17 0.27 20.08
CA TYR A 44 16.75 0.36 20.30
C TYR A 44 16.23 -0.90 21.00
N MET A 45 15.15 -0.76 21.76
CA MET A 45 14.43 -1.91 22.34
C MET A 45 13.62 -2.59 21.21
N ILE A 46 14.07 -3.75 20.79
CA ILE A 46 13.44 -4.55 19.73
C ILE A 46 13.16 -5.94 20.30
N ALA A 47 11.92 -6.38 20.28
CA ALA A 47 11.47 -7.66 20.84
C ALA A 47 11.92 -7.87 22.30
N GLY A 48 11.94 -6.79 23.10
CA GLY A 48 12.33 -6.83 24.52
C GLY A 48 13.85 -6.88 24.79
N GLY A 49 14.70 -6.76 23.77
CA GLY A 49 16.16 -6.67 23.89
C GLY A 49 16.73 -5.40 23.25
N LEU A 50 17.89 -4.96 23.71
CA LEU A 50 18.64 -3.87 23.06
C LEU A 50 19.35 -4.43 21.83
N GLN A 51 19.12 -3.79 20.67
CA GLN A 51 19.73 -4.13 19.40
C GLN A 51 20.13 -2.86 18.65
N ALA A 52 21.31 -2.85 18.04
CA ALA A 52 21.72 -1.75 17.18
C ALA A 52 20.80 -1.68 15.95
N GLY A 53 20.30 -0.50 15.61
CA GLY A 53 19.45 -0.32 14.44
C GLY A 53 20.16 -0.69 13.14
N SER A 54 21.49 -0.47 13.04
CA SER A 54 22.31 -0.90 11.92
C SER A 54 22.35 -2.42 11.71
N ASP A 55 22.17 -3.20 12.76
CA ASP A 55 22.09 -4.65 12.67
C ASP A 55 20.66 -5.07 12.32
N PHE A 56 19.66 -4.38 12.90
CA PHE A 56 18.27 -4.63 12.59
C PHE A 56 17.92 -4.37 11.11
N VAL A 57 18.40 -3.26 10.50
CA VAL A 57 18.14 -3.00 9.08
C VAL A 57 18.70 -4.09 8.17
N LYS A 58 19.80 -4.76 8.57
CA LYS A 58 20.33 -5.92 7.84
C LYS A 58 19.51 -7.18 8.09
N GLU A 59 19.16 -7.46 9.35
CA GLU A 59 18.33 -8.60 9.76
C GLU A 59 16.96 -8.54 9.07
N SER A 60 16.38 -7.35 8.95
CA SER A 60 15.09 -7.12 8.29
C SER A 60 15.16 -7.01 6.77
N TYR A 61 16.29 -7.39 6.15
CA TYR A 61 16.48 -7.37 4.69
C TYR A 61 16.16 -6.02 4.05
N THR A 62 16.46 -4.93 4.73
CA THR A 62 16.15 -3.57 4.28
C THR A 62 16.99 -3.22 3.05
N ASP A 63 16.32 -2.82 1.97
CA ASP A 63 16.94 -2.34 0.73
C ASP A 63 17.10 -0.83 0.75
N ALA A 64 16.09 -0.11 1.23
CA ALA A 64 16.14 1.33 1.47
C ALA A 64 15.31 1.71 2.70
N LEU A 65 15.78 2.68 3.46
CA LEU A 65 15.08 3.29 4.59
C LEU A 65 15.22 4.80 4.49
N LEU A 66 14.12 5.53 4.70
CA LEU A 66 14.10 6.98 4.74
C LEU A 66 13.35 7.43 6.00
N ILE A 67 13.98 8.31 6.78
CA ILE A 67 13.39 8.87 8.00
C ILE A 67 13.25 10.37 7.83
N THR A 68 12.04 10.88 8.01
CA THR A 68 11.77 12.31 8.03
C THR A 68 11.26 12.76 9.38
N LYS A 69 11.57 14.00 9.74
CA LYS A 69 11.08 14.72 10.92
C LYS A 69 10.54 16.06 10.47
N SER A 70 9.26 16.32 10.74
CA SER A 70 8.59 17.58 10.33
C SER A 70 8.80 17.93 8.85
N GLY A 71 8.77 16.92 7.95
CA GLY A 71 8.97 17.09 6.51
C GLY A 71 10.44 17.17 6.05
N THR A 72 11.41 17.10 6.96
CA THR A 72 12.83 17.15 6.64
C THR A 72 13.44 15.75 6.75
N ILE A 73 14.20 15.31 5.73
CA ILE A 73 14.96 14.05 5.80
C ILE A 73 16.05 14.20 6.87
N VAL A 74 16.05 13.30 7.85
CA VAL A 74 17.02 13.30 8.96
C VAL A 74 17.95 12.10 8.94
N ALA A 75 17.56 10.98 8.32
CA ALA A 75 18.42 9.84 8.08
C ALA A 75 17.95 9.03 6.89
N ASP A 76 18.87 8.32 6.25
CA ASP A 76 18.62 7.37 5.19
C ASP A 76 19.59 6.20 5.26
N TYR A 77 19.21 5.08 4.62
CA TYR A 77 20.03 3.90 4.46
C TYR A 77 19.69 3.22 3.13
N TYR A 78 20.70 2.75 2.42
CA TYR A 78 20.57 2.03 1.16
C TYR A 78 21.48 0.81 1.15
N SER A 79 20.97 -0.29 0.62
CA SER A 79 21.73 -1.51 0.36
C SER A 79 21.88 -1.76 -1.15
N ASN A 80 22.86 -2.56 -1.54
CA ASN A 80 22.95 -3.17 -2.87
C ASN A 80 22.78 -2.22 -4.08
N ASN A 81 23.47 -1.08 -4.08
CA ASN A 81 23.42 -0.08 -5.15
C ASN A 81 22.06 0.64 -5.31
N MET A 82 21.19 0.56 -4.33
CA MET A 82 20.02 1.43 -4.26
C MET A 82 20.43 2.86 -3.89
N ASP A 83 19.59 3.80 -4.26
CA ASP A 83 19.68 5.20 -3.87
C ASP A 83 18.27 5.75 -3.56
N LEU A 84 18.21 7.05 -3.27
CA LEU A 84 16.95 7.74 -2.91
C LEU A 84 15.88 7.64 -4.01
N HIS A 85 16.25 7.50 -5.27
CA HIS A 85 15.38 7.52 -6.44
C HIS A 85 15.25 6.17 -7.14
N SER A 86 15.91 5.14 -6.64
CA SER A 86 15.81 3.79 -7.20
C SER A 86 14.39 3.24 -7.08
N PRO A 87 13.79 2.73 -8.18
CA PRO A 87 12.44 2.18 -8.13
C PRO A 87 12.41 0.87 -7.37
N HIS A 88 11.34 0.63 -6.65
CA HIS A 88 11.06 -0.63 -5.96
C HIS A 88 9.56 -0.91 -5.93
N LEU A 89 9.19 -2.17 -6.08
CA LEU A 89 7.80 -2.62 -5.99
C LEU A 89 7.28 -2.44 -4.57
N THR A 90 6.17 -1.74 -4.43
CA THR A 90 5.60 -1.38 -3.12
C THR A 90 4.67 -2.43 -2.55
N PHE A 91 4.32 -3.46 -3.35
CA PHE A 91 3.30 -4.43 -2.99
C PHE A 91 2.05 -3.75 -2.42
N SER A 92 1.55 -4.23 -1.28
CA SER A 92 0.28 -3.74 -0.72
C SER A 92 0.28 -2.28 -0.24
N VAL A 93 1.42 -1.61 -0.15
CA VAL A 93 1.45 -0.14 0.02
C VAL A 93 0.74 0.56 -1.14
N SER A 94 0.67 -0.06 -2.32
CA SER A 94 -0.15 0.40 -3.47
C SER A 94 -1.63 0.63 -3.09
N LYS A 95 -2.18 -0.18 -2.17
CA LYS A 95 -3.56 -0.04 -1.68
C LYS A 95 -3.76 1.31 -0.99
N SER A 96 -2.81 1.68 -0.13
CA SER A 96 -2.86 2.95 0.61
C SER A 96 -2.74 4.15 -0.33
N ILE A 97 -1.93 4.05 -1.38
CA ILE A 97 -1.84 5.07 -2.44
C ILE A 97 -3.18 5.17 -3.19
N THR A 98 -3.80 4.03 -3.50
CA THR A 98 -5.13 3.99 -4.13
C THR A 98 -6.20 4.59 -3.22
N GLY A 99 -6.10 4.41 -1.90
CA GLY A 99 -6.97 5.05 -0.91
C GLY A 99 -6.88 6.58 -0.91
N ILE A 100 -5.67 7.13 -1.06
CA ILE A 100 -5.47 8.59 -1.22
C ILE A 100 -6.15 9.07 -2.52
N VAL A 101 -5.89 8.39 -3.64
CA VAL A 101 -6.49 8.75 -4.93
C VAL A 101 -8.02 8.64 -4.89
N ALA A 102 -8.56 7.61 -4.22
CA ALA A 102 -10.00 7.49 -4.01
C ALA A 102 -10.56 8.70 -3.25
N GLY A 103 -9.90 9.13 -2.17
CA GLY A 103 -10.31 10.34 -1.43
C GLY A 103 -10.37 11.58 -2.30
N ILE A 104 -9.35 11.80 -3.14
CA ILE A 104 -9.29 12.93 -4.08
C ILE A 104 -10.44 12.85 -5.10
N VAL A 105 -10.65 11.69 -5.71
CA VAL A 105 -11.64 11.48 -6.77
C VAL A 105 -13.06 11.57 -6.23
N LEU A 106 -13.37 10.89 -5.13
CA LEU A 106 -14.69 10.91 -4.51
C LEU A 106 -15.10 12.35 -4.18
N LYS A 107 -14.20 13.14 -3.61
CA LYS A 107 -14.42 14.55 -3.32
C LYS A 107 -14.62 15.36 -4.61
N LYS A 108 -13.73 15.23 -5.56
CA LYS A 108 -13.75 16.02 -6.81
C LYS A 108 -15.02 15.79 -7.62
N PHE A 109 -15.55 14.57 -7.64
CA PHE A 109 -16.75 14.21 -8.40
C PHE A 109 -18.03 14.17 -7.55
N GLY A 110 -17.97 14.52 -6.26
CA GLY A 110 -19.13 14.57 -5.37
C GLY A 110 -19.77 13.20 -5.13
N VAL A 111 -18.98 12.11 -5.16
CA VAL A 111 -19.45 10.75 -4.92
C VAL A 111 -19.24 10.39 -3.45
N HIS A 112 -20.30 9.90 -2.79
CA HIS A 112 -20.22 9.51 -1.39
C HIS A 112 -19.66 8.08 -1.25
N ALA A 113 -18.91 7.81 -0.19
CA ALA A 113 -18.34 6.48 0.04
C ALA A 113 -19.40 5.38 0.25
N ASP A 114 -20.60 5.73 0.70
CA ASP A 114 -21.75 4.80 0.84
C ASP A 114 -22.45 4.49 -0.50
N THR A 115 -21.96 5.05 -1.61
CA THR A 115 -22.49 4.72 -2.94
C THR A 115 -22.26 3.25 -3.25
N LYS A 116 -23.33 2.57 -3.70
CA LYS A 116 -23.23 1.16 -4.10
C LYS A 116 -22.36 1.00 -5.35
N ILE A 117 -21.48 0.01 -5.34
CA ILE A 117 -20.59 -0.31 -6.45
C ILE A 117 -21.38 -0.62 -7.72
N SER A 118 -22.53 -1.29 -7.60
CA SER A 118 -23.42 -1.63 -8.72
C SER A 118 -24.01 -0.44 -9.47
N THR A 119 -23.95 0.78 -8.91
CA THR A 119 -24.37 1.99 -9.61
C THR A 119 -23.25 2.61 -10.47
N ILE A 120 -22.02 2.10 -10.35
CA ILE A 120 -20.81 2.60 -11.00
C ILE A 120 -20.23 1.55 -11.95
N ILE A 121 -20.15 0.30 -11.50
CA ILE A 121 -19.56 -0.82 -12.23
C ILE A 121 -20.67 -1.74 -12.73
N ASP A 122 -20.72 -1.95 -14.04
CA ASP A 122 -21.63 -2.90 -14.66
C ASP A 122 -21.18 -4.35 -14.35
N GLY A 123 -22.11 -5.32 -14.43
CA GLY A 123 -21.77 -6.75 -14.26
C GLY A 123 -21.62 -7.23 -12.82
N THR A 124 -21.91 -6.41 -11.82
CA THR A 124 -21.85 -6.80 -10.40
C THR A 124 -22.99 -7.69 -9.94
N SER A 125 -24.06 -7.82 -10.78
CA SER A 125 -25.28 -8.59 -10.43
C SER A 125 -24.98 -10.06 -10.16
N GLY A 126 -25.42 -10.57 -9.01
CA GLY A 126 -25.25 -11.97 -8.61
C GLY A 126 -23.91 -12.31 -7.97
N GLY A 127 -22.94 -11.37 -7.96
CA GLY A 127 -21.67 -11.50 -7.25
C GLY A 127 -21.66 -10.76 -5.91
N ALA A 128 -20.55 -10.84 -5.21
CA ALA A 128 -20.36 -10.21 -3.90
C ALA A 128 -20.52 -8.67 -3.93
N TYR A 129 -20.29 -8.05 -5.05
CA TYR A 129 -20.28 -6.58 -5.16
C TYR A 129 -21.64 -5.98 -5.56
N ALA A 130 -22.70 -6.80 -5.68
CA ALA A 130 -24.03 -6.34 -6.09
C ALA A 130 -24.64 -5.31 -5.11
N ASP A 131 -24.42 -5.50 -3.82
CA ASP A 131 -24.94 -4.67 -2.72
C ASP A 131 -23.85 -4.00 -1.87
N ALA A 132 -22.57 -4.26 -2.14
CA ALA A 132 -21.45 -3.64 -1.48
C ALA A 132 -21.31 -2.15 -1.87
N THR A 133 -20.74 -1.36 -0.97
CA THR A 133 -20.47 0.07 -1.15
C THR A 133 -18.98 0.35 -1.37
N ILE A 134 -18.62 1.54 -1.85
CA ILE A 134 -17.24 2.01 -1.91
C ILE A 134 -16.62 1.98 -0.50
N ARG A 135 -17.39 2.28 0.55
CA ARG A 135 -16.94 2.21 1.94
C ARG A 135 -16.47 0.81 2.32
N ASN A 136 -17.21 -0.21 1.91
CA ASN A 136 -16.80 -1.59 2.17
C ASN A 136 -15.46 -1.95 1.47
N LEU A 137 -15.20 -1.44 0.25
CA LEU A 137 -13.90 -1.59 -0.41
C LEU A 137 -12.79 -0.88 0.37
N LEU A 138 -13.03 0.39 0.73
CA LEU A 138 -12.06 1.24 1.44
C LEU A 138 -11.62 0.64 2.79
N ASP A 139 -12.54 -0.01 3.49
CA ASP A 139 -12.33 -0.51 4.84
C ASP A 139 -12.10 -2.03 4.90
N MET A 140 -11.97 -2.69 3.74
CA MET A 140 -11.79 -4.14 3.64
C MET A 140 -12.86 -4.94 4.40
N THR A 141 -14.13 -4.53 4.24
CA THR A 141 -15.28 -5.15 4.89
C THR A 141 -16.29 -5.75 3.91
N VAL A 142 -15.90 -5.93 2.65
CA VAL A 142 -16.70 -6.71 1.69
C VAL A 142 -16.64 -8.18 2.08
N SER A 143 -17.82 -8.80 2.17
CA SER A 143 -17.93 -10.24 2.43
C SER A 143 -17.68 -11.01 1.13
N LEU A 144 -16.45 -11.50 0.94
CA LEU A 144 -16.04 -12.32 -0.19
C LEU A 144 -15.78 -13.76 0.24
N ASP A 145 -16.18 -14.72 -0.58
CA ASP A 145 -15.68 -16.09 -0.51
C ASP A 145 -14.39 -16.19 -1.36
N PHE A 146 -13.30 -15.78 -0.75
CA PHE A 146 -11.98 -15.69 -1.37
C PHE A 146 -10.89 -16.00 -0.35
N ASP A 147 -10.00 -16.94 -0.68
CA ASP A 147 -8.83 -17.28 0.13
C ASP A 147 -7.57 -16.66 -0.47
N GLU A 148 -6.98 -15.68 0.22
CA GLU A 148 -5.76 -14.99 -0.18
C GLU A 148 -4.49 -15.71 0.34
N SER A 149 -4.33 -16.99 0.01
CA SER A 149 -3.15 -17.77 0.37
C SER A 149 -1.98 -17.50 -0.59
N TYR A 150 -1.03 -16.63 -0.19
CA TYR A 150 0.12 -16.23 -1.03
C TYR A 150 0.98 -17.38 -1.53
N ALA A 151 1.08 -18.46 -0.79
CA ALA A 151 1.87 -19.64 -1.14
C ALA A 151 1.18 -20.58 -2.14
N SER A 152 -0.15 -20.44 -2.34
CA SER A 152 -0.92 -21.35 -3.18
C SER A 152 -0.58 -21.19 -4.67
N LYS A 153 -0.37 -22.34 -5.33
CA LYS A 153 -0.18 -22.42 -6.79
C LYS A 153 -1.44 -22.85 -7.53
N GLU A 154 -2.49 -23.15 -6.81
CA GLU A 154 -3.78 -23.66 -7.31
C GLU A 154 -4.92 -22.92 -6.62
N GLY A 155 -6.14 -23.11 -7.12
CA GLY A 155 -7.35 -22.53 -6.53
C GLY A 155 -7.60 -21.06 -6.94
N VAL A 156 -8.41 -20.37 -6.13
CA VAL A 156 -8.92 -19.03 -6.45
C VAL A 156 -7.82 -17.98 -6.49
N TYR A 157 -6.85 -18.06 -5.57
CA TYR A 157 -5.74 -17.11 -5.55
C TYR A 157 -4.78 -17.26 -6.73
N ALA A 158 -4.53 -18.49 -7.16
CA ALA A 158 -3.73 -18.73 -8.37
C ALA A 158 -4.41 -18.17 -9.63
N ARG A 159 -5.74 -18.35 -9.78
CA ARG A 159 -6.54 -17.74 -10.85
C ARG A 159 -6.45 -16.22 -10.83
N TYR A 160 -6.56 -15.60 -9.65
CA TYR A 160 -6.37 -14.16 -9.47
C TYR A 160 -5.00 -13.70 -9.95
N ARG A 161 -3.92 -14.40 -9.56
CA ARG A 161 -2.55 -14.08 -10.01
C ARG A 161 -2.39 -14.26 -11.52
N GLN A 162 -3.06 -15.23 -12.13
CA GLN A 162 -3.06 -15.41 -13.58
C GLN A 162 -3.82 -14.28 -14.29
N ALA A 163 -4.98 -13.86 -13.77
CA ALA A 163 -5.79 -12.77 -14.32
C ALA A 163 -5.02 -11.44 -14.37
N MET A 164 -4.08 -11.21 -13.43
CA MET A 164 -3.23 -10.02 -13.39
C MET A 164 -1.80 -10.24 -13.93
N LEU A 165 -1.54 -11.35 -14.65
CA LEU A 165 -0.24 -11.72 -15.24
C LEU A 165 0.90 -11.92 -14.25
N TRP A 166 0.61 -12.10 -12.95
CA TRP A 166 1.62 -12.34 -11.90
C TRP A 166 1.98 -13.81 -11.71
N MET A 167 1.34 -14.68 -12.47
CA MET A 167 1.60 -16.11 -12.48
C MET A 167 1.36 -16.67 -13.89
N PRO A 168 2.30 -17.43 -14.48
CA PRO A 168 2.04 -18.12 -15.75
C PRO A 168 0.95 -19.17 -15.56
N ARG A 169 0.20 -19.45 -16.62
CA ARG A 169 -0.78 -20.53 -16.65
C ARG A 169 -0.10 -21.90 -16.69
N SER A 170 -0.82 -22.91 -16.26
CA SER A 170 -0.33 -24.30 -16.28
C SER A 170 -0.03 -24.83 -17.68
N ASP A 171 -0.66 -24.29 -18.72
CA ASP A 171 -0.41 -24.60 -20.12
C ASP A 171 0.76 -23.81 -20.75
N GLY A 172 1.41 -22.96 -19.94
CA GLY A 172 2.51 -22.09 -20.36
C GLY A 172 2.11 -20.89 -21.22
N SER A 173 0.80 -20.68 -21.44
CA SER A 173 0.32 -19.48 -22.12
C SER A 173 0.37 -18.26 -21.19
N THR A 174 0.65 -17.10 -21.78
CA THR A 174 0.55 -15.80 -21.10
C THR A 174 -0.82 -15.16 -21.30
N TYR A 175 -1.66 -15.73 -22.17
CA TYR A 175 -2.99 -15.22 -22.46
C TYR A 175 -4.01 -15.75 -21.45
N SER A 176 -4.77 -14.87 -20.82
CA SER A 176 -5.89 -15.22 -19.94
C SER A 176 -7.22 -14.89 -20.63
N GLU A 177 -8.14 -15.86 -20.70
CA GLU A 177 -9.52 -15.59 -21.11
C GLU A 177 -10.27 -14.76 -20.04
N GLU A 178 -9.77 -14.76 -18.82
CA GLU A 178 -10.31 -14.07 -17.65
C GLU A 178 -9.36 -12.93 -17.25
N ASP A 179 -9.73 -11.69 -17.60
CA ASP A 179 -9.04 -10.48 -17.16
C ASP A 179 -9.33 -10.18 -15.67
N LEU A 180 -8.59 -9.22 -15.11
CA LEU A 180 -8.70 -8.84 -13.70
C LEU A 180 -10.13 -8.43 -13.31
N GLU A 181 -10.80 -7.60 -14.11
CA GLU A 181 -12.16 -7.13 -13.85
C GLU A 181 -13.16 -8.28 -13.83
N ARG A 182 -13.12 -9.18 -14.85
CA ARG A 182 -13.98 -10.37 -14.92
C ARG A 182 -13.77 -11.29 -13.74
N PHE A 183 -12.50 -11.54 -13.39
CA PHE A 183 -12.18 -12.35 -12.22
C PHE A 183 -12.81 -11.77 -10.94
N ILE A 184 -12.59 -10.48 -10.67
CA ILE A 184 -13.10 -9.81 -9.46
C ILE A 184 -14.63 -9.89 -9.41
N LEU A 185 -15.30 -9.57 -10.51
CA LEU A 185 -16.78 -9.57 -10.56
C LEU A 185 -17.39 -10.98 -10.48
N SER A 186 -16.59 -12.04 -10.73
CA SER A 186 -17.02 -13.42 -10.59
C SER A 186 -17.01 -13.94 -9.15
N LEU A 187 -16.40 -13.21 -8.21
CA LEU A 187 -16.23 -13.67 -6.84
C LEU A 187 -17.59 -13.75 -6.11
N PRO A 188 -17.89 -14.87 -5.45
CA PRO A 188 -19.12 -15.03 -4.70
C PRO A 188 -19.10 -14.28 -3.36
N LYS A 189 -20.28 -13.91 -2.87
CA LYS A 189 -20.47 -13.38 -1.52
C LYS A 189 -20.34 -14.53 -0.51
N ALA A 190 -19.61 -14.32 0.58
CA ALA A 190 -19.60 -15.23 1.71
C ALA A 190 -20.90 -15.12 2.52
N GLU A 191 -21.05 -15.95 3.54
CA GLU A 191 -22.31 -16.08 4.31
C GLU A 191 -22.64 -14.87 5.20
N VAL A 192 -21.66 -14.00 5.50
CA VAL A 192 -21.86 -12.84 6.38
C VAL A 192 -22.23 -11.58 5.61
N GLU A 193 -22.80 -10.58 6.26
CA GLU A 193 -23.12 -9.31 5.64
C GLU A 193 -21.85 -8.43 5.46
N HIS A 194 -21.88 -7.55 4.45
CA HIS A 194 -20.84 -6.52 4.30
C HIS A 194 -20.80 -5.63 5.55
N GLY A 195 -19.59 -5.22 5.96
CA GLY A 195 -19.39 -4.44 7.18
C GLY A 195 -19.29 -5.26 8.46
N PHE A 196 -19.65 -6.56 8.44
CA PHE A 196 -19.64 -7.38 9.66
C PHE A 196 -18.24 -7.64 10.20
N ARG A 197 -17.28 -7.88 9.31
CA ARG A 197 -15.90 -8.28 9.67
C ARG A 197 -14.89 -7.61 8.74
N PHE A 198 -13.77 -7.18 9.30
CA PHE A 198 -12.58 -6.88 8.52
C PHE A 198 -12.01 -8.17 7.93
N SER A 199 -11.78 -8.18 6.63
CA SER A 199 -11.14 -9.29 5.91
C SER A 199 -10.25 -8.72 4.83
N TYR A 200 -8.94 -8.90 5.00
CA TYR A 200 -7.96 -8.36 4.07
C TYR A 200 -7.96 -9.14 2.76
N MET A 201 -8.46 -8.52 1.71
CA MET A 201 -8.62 -9.17 0.39
C MET A 201 -8.26 -8.23 -0.74
N SER A 202 -7.20 -8.56 -1.46
CA SER A 202 -6.64 -7.76 -2.55
C SER A 202 -7.64 -7.42 -3.67
N PRO A 203 -8.59 -8.29 -4.07
CA PRO A 203 -9.59 -7.95 -5.07
C PRO A 203 -10.41 -6.69 -4.73
N ASN A 204 -10.62 -6.38 -3.44
CA ASN A 204 -11.31 -5.16 -3.01
C ASN A 204 -10.54 -3.89 -3.40
N ALA A 205 -9.22 -3.90 -3.28
CA ALA A 205 -8.41 -2.76 -3.65
C ALA A 205 -8.30 -2.61 -5.17
N ASP A 206 -8.20 -3.71 -5.92
CA ASP A 206 -8.20 -3.66 -7.38
C ASP A 206 -9.55 -3.14 -7.90
N LEU A 207 -10.66 -3.58 -7.32
CA LEU A 207 -11.98 -3.04 -7.68
C LEU A 207 -12.11 -1.56 -7.32
N LEU A 208 -11.53 -1.11 -6.19
CA LEU A 208 -11.51 0.32 -5.84
C LEU A 208 -10.80 1.15 -6.93
N GLY A 209 -9.70 0.64 -7.48
CA GLY A 209 -9.02 1.26 -8.62
C GLY A 209 -9.91 1.38 -9.87
N LEU A 210 -10.66 0.31 -10.19
CA LEU A 210 -11.63 0.33 -11.29
C LEU A 210 -12.78 1.32 -11.05
N VAL A 211 -13.31 1.38 -9.82
CA VAL A 211 -14.34 2.36 -9.41
C VAL A 211 -13.84 3.79 -9.60
N VAL A 212 -12.65 4.10 -9.11
CA VAL A 212 -12.02 5.42 -9.23
C VAL A 212 -11.81 5.80 -10.69
N GLN A 213 -11.34 4.85 -11.53
CA GLN A 213 -11.19 5.06 -12.96
C GLN A 213 -12.54 5.31 -13.65
N LYS A 214 -13.57 4.56 -13.28
CA LYS A 214 -14.92 4.71 -13.86
C LYS A 214 -15.57 6.06 -13.49
N ILE A 215 -15.44 6.48 -12.23
CA ILE A 215 -15.94 7.78 -11.75
C ILE A 215 -15.26 8.93 -12.48
N SER A 216 -13.94 8.87 -12.65
CA SER A 216 -13.16 9.94 -13.28
C SER A 216 -13.23 9.96 -14.80
N GLY A 217 -13.56 8.83 -15.42
CA GLY A 217 -13.51 8.65 -16.88
C GLY A 217 -12.07 8.68 -17.45
N ARG A 218 -11.04 8.52 -16.61
CA ARG A 218 -9.62 8.66 -16.99
C ARG A 218 -8.82 7.40 -16.68
N PRO A 219 -7.79 7.05 -17.49
CA PRO A 219 -6.86 5.97 -17.15
C PRO A 219 -6.23 6.19 -15.77
N LEU A 220 -6.10 5.13 -14.97
CA LEU A 220 -5.68 5.24 -13.58
C LEU A 220 -4.27 5.83 -13.44
N ALA A 221 -3.30 5.40 -14.25
CA ALA A 221 -1.94 5.94 -14.20
C ALA A 221 -1.90 7.44 -14.46
N GLN A 222 -2.70 7.93 -15.42
CA GLN A 222 -2.84 9.37 -15.69
C GLN A 222 -3.49 10.08 -14.50
N LEU A 223 -4.53 9.49 -13.90
CA LEU A 223 -5.23 10.04 -12.76
C LEU A 223 -4.29 10.19 -11.56
N ILE A 224 -3.54 9.13 -11.22
CA ILE A 224 -2.53 9.18 -10.16
C ILE A 224 -1.49 10.27 -10.46
N SER A 225 -0.99 10.32 -11.70
CA SER A 225 0.02 11.30 -12.14
C SER A 225 -0.44 12.74 -11.92
N GLU A 226 -1.65 13.08 -12.40
CA GLU A 226 -2.11 14.46 -12.42
C GLU A 226 -2.74 14.93 -11.10
N GLU A 227 -3.41 14.04 -10.36
CA GLU A 227 -4.13 14.42 -9.15
C GLU A 227 -3.29 14.27 -7.87
N LEU A 228 -2.26 13.43 -7.90
CA LEU A 228 -1.45 13.14 -6.71
C LEU A 228 0.06 13.32 -6.97
N TRP A 229 0.61 12.61 -7.96
CA TRP A 229 2.05 12.42 -8.10
C TRP A 229 2.79 13.71 -8.44
N LYS A 230 2.39 14.39 -9.53
CA LYS A 230 2.98 15.66 -9.95
C LYS A 230 2.75 16.78 -8.92
N PRO A 231 1.52 16.98 -8.38
CA PRO A 231 1.29 17.97 -7.33
C PRO A 231 2.10 17.75 -6.05
N LEU A 232 2.38 16.49 -5.71
CA LEU A 232 3.18 16.12 -4.54
C LEU A 232 4.71 16.28 -4.79
N GLY A 233 5.12 16.40 -6.05
CA GLY A 233 6.54 16.51 -6.42
C GLY A 233 7.25 15.16 -6.54
N CYS A 234 6.51 14.06 -6.72
CA CYS A 234 7.07 12.73 -6.88
C CYS A 234 7.80 12.55 -8.22
N GLY A 235 8.77 11.64 -8.25
CA GLY A 235 9.45 11.17 -9.45
C GLY A 235 8.55 10.29 -10.32
N SER A 236 9.08 9.77 -11.44
CA SER A 236 8.31 8.81 -12.25
C SER A 236 8.16 7.48 -11.51
N ALA A 237 6.97 6.89 -11.62
CA ALA A 237 6.61 5.60 -11.05
C ALA A 237 5.97 4.72 -12.12
N THR A 238 5.71 3.45 -11.82
CA THR A 238 5.00 2.52 -12.69
C THR A 238 3.94 1.75 -11.94
N ILE A 239 2.96 1.21 -12.67
CA ILE A 239 1.96 0.29 -12.12
C ILE A 239 1.73 -0.85 -13.10
N THR A 240 1.82 -2.10 -12.61
CA THR A 240 1.57 -3.27 -13.45
C THR A 240 0.12 -3.34 -13.89
N ILE A 241 -0.11 -3.89 -15.08
CA ILE A 241 -1.42 -4.01 -15.71
C ILE A 241 -1.69 -5.44 -16.17
N ASP A 242 -2.96 -5.77 -16.36
CA ASP A 242 -3.39 -6.98 -17.03
C ASP A 242 -3.44 -6.83 -18.56
N GLU A 243 -3.89 -7.86 -19.27
CA GLU A 243 -4.01 -7.87 -20.75
C GLU A 243 -5.03 -6.85 -21.30
N LYS A 244 -5.91 -6.34 -20.45
CA LYS A 244 -6.92 -5.32 -20.78
C LYS A 244 -6.54 -3.94 -20.23
N GLU A 245 -5.25 -3.75 -19.90
CA GLU A 245 -4.71 -2.51 -19.36
C GLU A 245 -5.35 -2.07 -18.03
N LYS A 246 -5.91 -3.04 -17.27
CA LYS A 246 -6.42 -2.79 -15.92
C LYS A 246 -5.27 -2.78 -14.92
N ALA A 247 -5.15 -1.69 -14.18
CA ALA A 247 -4.06 -1.51 -13.24
C ALA A 247 -4.23 -2.38 -11.98
N ARG A 248 -3.14 -2.97 -11.52
CA ARG A 248 -3.04 -3.74 -10.28
C ARG A 248 -2.87 -2.82 -9.07
N THR A 249 -3.93 -2.23 -8.59
CA THR A 249 -3.91 -1.28 -7.47
C THR A 249 -3.67 -1.92 -6.12
N ALA A 250 -3.93 -3.21 -6.00
CA ALA A 250 -3.69 -3.94 -4.77
C ALA A 250 -2.20 -4.23 -4.49
N GLY A 251 -1.29 -4.05 -5.49
CA GLY A 251 0.10 -4.40 -5.24
C GLY A 251 1.08 -4.16 -6.37
N GLY A 252 0.68 -3.51 -7.46
CA GLY A 252 1.48 -3.40 -8.67
C GLY A 252 2.27 -2.11 -8.85
N LEU A 253 2.22 -1.17 -7.91
CA LEU A 253 2.91 0.11 -8.04
C LEU A 253 4.38 -0.02 -7.64
N SER A 254 5.26 0.58 -8.44
CA SER A 254 6.69 0.73 -8.16
C SER A 254 7.05 2.21 -8.16
N CYS A 255 7.76 2.66 -7.12
CA CYS A 255 8.22 4.04 -6.98
C CYS A 255 9.51 4.11 -6.17
N SER A 256 10.06 5.30 -5.97
CA SER A 256 11.23 5.50 -5.13
C SER A 256 10.88 5.56 -3.63
N ILE A 257 11.89 5.38 -2.77
CA ILE A 257 11.71 5.55 -1.33
C ILE A 257 11.40 7.01 -0.98
N TYR A 258 11.89 7.96 -1.79
CA TYR A 258 11.59 9.37 -1.65
C TYR A 258 10.09 9.65 -1.87
N ASP A 259 9.50 9.05 -2.90
CA ASP A 259 8.07 9.19 -3.19
C ASP A 259 7.21 8.64 -2.05
N LEU A 260 7.62 7.50 -1.45
CA LEU A 260 6.93 6.98 -0.25
C LEU A 260 7.05 7.95 0.94
N GLY A 261 8.20 8.58 1.12
CA GLY A 261 8.40 9.62 2.13
C GLY A 261 7.44 10.80 1.94
N LEU A 262 7.30 11.29 0.70
CA LEU A 262 6.36 12.37 0.37
C LEU A 262 4.90 11.99 0.64
N LEU A 263 4.49 10.77 0.31
CA LEU A 263 3.15 10.25 0.59
C LEU A 263 2.88 10.17 2.10
N GLY A 264 3.86 9.68 2.87
CA GLY A 264 3.78 9.64 4.32
C GLY A 264 3.65 11.04 4.93
N GLU A 265 4.44 12.01 4.43
CA GLU A 265 4.37 13.40 4.87
C GLU A 265 3.04 14.08 4.48
N LEU A 266 2.46 13.77 3.32
CA LEU A 266 1.13 14.23 2.95
C LEU A 266 0.09 13.79 3.99
N MET A 267 0.12 12.51 4.38
CA MET A 267 -0.81 11.98 5.38
C MET A 267 -0.52 12.55 6.78
N ARG A 268 0.76 12.64 7.19
CA ARG A 268 1.16 13.26 8.46
C ARG A 268 0.69 14.71 8.57
N ASN A 269 0.78 15.45 7.47
CA ASN A 269 0.45 16.88 7.41
C ASN A 269 -1.02 17.15 7.04
N GLY A 270 -1.93 16.20 7.32
CA GLY A 270 -3.37 16.39 7.16
C GLY A 270 -3.83 16.59 5.71
N GLY A 271 -3.12 16.05 4.73
CA GLY A 271 -3.46 16.19 3.31
C GLY A 271 -2.94 17.47 2.65
N ILE A 272 -2.12 18.24 3.37
CA ILE A 272 -1.61 19.54 2.90
C ILE A 272 -0.14 19.36 2.44
N HIS A 273 0.16 19.82 1.22
CA HIS A 273 1.51 19.89 0.69
C HIS A 273 1.80 21.28 0.13
N ASN A 274 2.91 21.90 0.53
CA ASN A 274 3.32 23.26 0.12
C ASN A 274 2.18 24.30 0.24
N GLY A 275 1.37 24.22 1.30
CA GLY A 275 0.25 25.10 1.56
C GLY A 275 -1.02 24.82 0.73
N ALA A 276 -0.99 23.85 -0.18
CA ALA A 276 -2.15 23.41 -0.94
C ALA A 276 -2.76 22.14 -0.34
N SER A 277 -4.10 22.09 -0.27
CA SER A 277 -4.82 20.87 0.13
C SER A 277 -4.91 19.94 -1.08
N LEU A 278 -4.09 18.90 -1.12
CA LEU A 278 -4.14 17.86 -2.15
C LEU A 278 -5.16 16.76 -1.79
N LEU A 279 -5.28 16.48 -0.50
CA LEU A 279 -6.28 15.56 0.04
C LEU A 279 -7.06 16.29 1.12
N GLU A 280 -8.38 16.08 1.20
CA GLU A 280 -9.18 16.74 2.22
C GLU A 280 -8.70 16.41 3.64
N PRO A 281 -8.51 17.39 4.53
CA PRO A 281 -8.15 17.15 5.92
C PRO A 281 -9.10 16.20 6.62
N MET A 282 -10.40 16.27 6.32
CA MET A 282 -11.40 15.36 6.90
C MET A 282 -11.21 13.91 6.47
N TRP A 283 -10.70 13.66 5.24
CA TRP A 283 -10.35 12.30 4.81
C TRP A 283 -9.19 11.74 5.63
N VAL A 284 -8.19 12.56 5.88
CA VAL A 284 -7.03 12.15 6.71
C VAL A 284 -7.46 11.89 8.14
N ILE A 285 -8.25 12.79 8.75
CA ILE A 285 -8.79 12.60 10.11
C ILE A 285 -9.62 11.31 10.17
N ASP A 286 -10.50 11.08 9.18
CA ASP A 286 -11.30 9.86 9.06
C ASP A 286 -10.41 8.60 9.01
N THR A 287 -9.31 8.66 8.27
CA THR A 287 -8.35 7.55 8.16
C THR A 287 -7.69 7.20 9.49
N PHE A 288 -7.33 8.19 10.29
CA PHE A 288 -6.70 7.97 11.61
C PHE A 288 -7.67 7.51 12.68
N ALA A 289 -8.92 7.99 12.67
CA ALA A 289 -9.79 7.96 13.84
C ALA A 289 -11.07 7.10 13.69
N ASN A 290 -11.56 6.89 12.46
CA ASN A 290 -12.93 6.40 12.25
C ASN A 290 -13.04 4.98 11.64
N GLY A 291 -12.04 4.14 11.84
CA GLY A 291 -12.15 2.73 11.47
C GLY A 291 -13.26 2.01 12.25
N ASP A 292 -13.83 0.97 11.66
CA ASP A 292 -14.84 0.14 12.31
C ASP A 292 -14.18 -0.84 13.29
N PHE A 293 -14.15 -0.45 14.57
CA PHE A 293 -13.55 -1.26 15.63
C PHE A 293 -14.30 -2.57 15.90
N GLU A 294 -15.59 -2.64 15.62
CA GLU A 294 -16.34 -3.89 15.76
C GLU A 294 -16.01 -4.86 14.65
N ALA A 295 -15.94 -4.39 13.40
CA ALA A 295 -15.52 -5.19 12.28
C ALA A 295 -14.05 -5.63 12.43
N TRP A 296 -13.17 -4.73 12.89
CA TRP A 296 -11.78 -5.05 13.21
C TRP A 296 -11.65 -6.12 14.30
N GLY A 297 -12.41 -6.00 15.38
CA GLY A 297 -12.42 -6.97 16.49
C GLY A 297 -12.86 -8.38 16.10
N ARG A 298 -13.53 -8.54 14.94
CA ARG A 298 -13.89 -9.82 14.33
C ARG A 298 -12.94 -10.24 13.22
N GLY A 299 -11.95 -9.40 12.90
CA GLY A 299 -10.99 -9.58 11.81
C GLY A 299 -9.76 -10.38 12.21
N GLU A 300 -8.99 -10.76 11.20
CA GLU A 300 -7.83 -11.63 11.31
C GLU A 300 -6.61 -11.01 12.01
N PHE A 301 -6.50 -9.66 11.99
CA PHE A 301 -5.35 -8.97 12.58
C PHE A 301 -5.58 -8.41 13.99
N PHE A 302 -6.77 -8.67 14.58
CA PHE A 302 -7.10 -8.15 15.92
C PHE A 302 -6.12 -8.63 16.99
N GLU A 303 -5.72 -9.90 16.98
CA GLU A 303 -4.79 -10.44 18.00
C GLU A 303 -3.40 -9.81 17.91
N SER A 304 -2.93 -9.52 16.70
CA SER A 304 -1.61 -8.89 16.50
C SER A 304 -1.64 -7.38 16.73
N MET A 305 -2.78 -6.72 16.47
CA MET A 305 -2.97 -5.28 16.61
C MET A 305 -4.29 -4.93 17.33
N PRO A 306 -4.42 -5.20 18.64
CA PRO A 306 -5.70 -5.08 19.36
C PRO A 306 -6.22 -3.64 19.51
N LYS A 307 -5.35 -2.63 19.34
CA LYS A 307 -5.74 -1.21 19.30
C LYS A 307 -5.92 -0.69 17.87
N GLY A 308 -5.74 -1.57 16.89
CA GLY A 308 -5.75 -1.20 15.48
C GLY A 308 -7.14 -1.06 14.91
N ASN A 309 -7.19 -0.55 13.70
CA ASN A 309 -8.31 -0.62 12.78
C ASN A 309 -7.82 -0.42 11.33
N TYR A 310 -8.73 -0.57 10.37
CA TYR A 310 -8.43 -0.33 8.96
C TYR A 310 -9.45 0.65 8.37
N ARG A 311 -8.94 1.71 7.77
CA ARG A 311 -9.77 2.75 7.20
C ARG A 311 -9.13 3.35 5.95
N ASN A 312 -9.90 3.53 4.88
CA ASN A 312 -9.42 4.16 3.65
C ASN A 312 -8.14 3.53 3.09
N GLN A 313 -8.00 2.21 3.18
CA GLN A 313 -6.84 1.42 2.75
C GLN A 313 -5.56 1.65 3.60
N TRP A 314 -5.69 2.09 4.84
CA TRP A 314 -4.60 2.29 5.79
C TRP A 314 -4.85 1.56 7.11
N TYR A 315 -3.78 1.11 7.76
CA TYR A 315 -3.82 0.58 9.13
C TYR A 315 -3.60 1.72 10.13
N SER A 316 -4.58 2.03 10.96
CA SER A 316 -4.34 2.77 12.20
C SER A 316 -3.95 1.76 13.28
N ILE A 317 -2.83 1.99 13.96
CA ILE A 317 -2.30 1.06 14.98
C ILE A 317 -2.43 1.60 16.39
N GLY A 318 -3.23 2.65 16.56
CA GLY A 318 -3.47 3.34 17.82
C GLY A 318 -2.50 4.50 18.06
N ASP A 319 -2.75 5.28 19.10
CA ASP A 319 -1.87 6.33 19.64
C ASP A 319 -1.40 7.38 18.59
N GLY A 320 -2.21 7.64 17.53
CA GLY A 320 -1.88 8.57 16.44
C GLY A 320 -0.88 8.02 15.43
N GLU A 321 -0.68 6.70 15.41
CA GLU A 321 0.17 6.02 14.45
C GLU A 321 -0.64 5.45 13.29
N LEU A 322 -0.13 5.58 12.07
CA LEU A 322 -0.72 5.06 10.84
C LEU A 322 0.33 4.30 10.04
N CYS A 323 -0.07 3.20 9.41
CA CYS A 323 0.82 2.41 8.58
C CYS A 323 0.20 2.04 7.23
N ALA A 324 1.04 2.03 6.19
CA ALA A 324 0.84 1.26 4.99
C ALA A 324 1.82 0.09 5.00
N ILE A 325 1.34 -1.13 4.79
CA ILE A 325 2.13 -2.35 4.93
C ILE A 325 2.01 -3.19 3.66
N GLY A 326 3.14 -3.68 3.17
CA GLY A 326 3.21 -4.58 2.03
C GLY A 326 4.06 -5.80 2.32
N ILE A 327 3.67 -6.93 1.73
CA ILE A 327 4.42 -8.17 1.83
C ILE A 327 5.90 -7.96 1.48
N HIS A 328 6.76 -8.85 1.97
CA HIS A 328 8.21 -8.76 1.86
C HIS A 328 8.82 -7.52 2.55
N GLY A 329 8.08 -6.88 3.48
CA GLY A 329 8.57 -5.84 4.37
C GLY A 329 8.59 -4.42 3.81
N GLN A 330 7.58 -4.05 3.00
CA GLN A 330 7.38 -2.67 2.54
C GLN A 330 6.56 -1.88 3.55
N TRP A 331 6.99 -0.66 3.90
CA TRP A 331 6.34 0.12 4.94
C TRP A 331 6.32 1.62 4.64
N ILE A 332 5.22 2.26 5.02
CA ILE A 332 5.17 3.66 5.44
C ILE A 332 4.66 3.65 6.88
N TYR A 333 5.43 4.17 7.81
CA TYR A 333 5.04 4.39 9.20
C TYR A 333 4.95 5.88 9.47
N ILE A 334 3.89 6.32 10.12
CA ILE A 334 3.61 7.71 10.43
C ILE A 334 3.30 7.82 11.93
N ASN A 335 3.99 8.72 12.63
CA ASN A 335 3.67 9.11 14.00
C ASN A 335 3.45 10.62 14.04
N THR A 336 2.18 11.01 14.15
CA THR A 336 1.80 12.43 14.12
C THR A 336 2.26 13.20 15.35
N ALA A 337 2.21 12.58 16.53
CA ALA A 337 2.64 13.22 17.78
C ALA A 337 4.14 13.51 17.79
N LYS A 338 4.92 12.68 17.11
CA LYS A 338 6.36 12.85 16.95
C LYS A 338 6.75 13.54 15.65
N GLU A 339 5.79 13.87 14.80
CA GLU A 339 6.03 14.43 13.47
C GLU A 339 7.05 13.64 12.65
N VAL A 340 7.02 12.31 12.73
CA VAL A 340 7.97 11.39 12.09
C VAL A 340 7.27 10.57 11.02
N VAL A 341 7.93 10.42 9.87
CA VAL A 341 7.59 9.42 8.86
C VAL A 341 8.81 8.53 8.63
N ILE A 342 8.59 7.22 8.55
CA ILE A 342 9.61 6.24 8.19
C ILE A 342 9.08 5.42 7.03
N SER A 343 9.81 5.45 5.91
CA SER A 343 9.54 4.63 4.74
C SER A 343 10.61 3.55 4.60
N LYS A 344 10.22 2.32 4.29
CA LYS A 344 11.13 1.18 4.17
C LYS A 344 10.78 0.35 2.95
N PHE A 345 11.79 0.02 2.16
CA PHE A 345 11.79 -1.06 1.19
C PHE A 345 12.60 -2.24 1.69
N SER A 346 12.20 -3.44 1.31
CA SER A 346 12.84 -4.67 1.77
C SER A 346 12.60 -5.81 0.79
N CYS A 347 13.50 -6.79 0.80
CA CYS A 347 13.38 -8.04 0.07
C CYS A 347 13.32 -9.25 1.02
N GLN A 348 12.47 -9.18 2.04
CA GLN A 348 12.27 -10.29 2.98
C GLN A 348 11.92 -11.59 2.22
N PRO A 349 12.53 -12.74 2.60
CA PRO A 349 12.31 -14.00 1.87
C PRO A 349 10.89 -14.55 1.99
N LYS A 350 10.22 -14.30 3.12
CA LYS A 350 8.82 -14.65 3.33
C LYS A 350 7.94 -13.46 2.95
N ALA A 351 6.79 -13.74 2.35
CA ALA A 351 5.78 -12.73 2.07
C ALA A 351 5.28 -12.10 3.37
N ASP A 352 4.93 -12.94 4.34
CA ASP A 352 4.44 -12.55 5.66
C ASP A 352 5.39 -13.07 6.73
N ASP A 353 5.77 -12.21 7.67
CA ASP A 353 6.58 -12.58 8.85
C ASP A 353 6.17 -11.72 10.05
N ASP A 354 5.13 -12.15 10.77
CA ASP A 354 4.56 -11.44 11.93
C ASP A 354 5.58 -11.09 13.01
N GLU A 355 6.60 -11.93 13.20
CA GLU A 355 7.65 -11.65 14.17
C GLU A 355 8.53 -10.49 13.72
N LEU A 356 8.92 -10.51 12.45
CA LEU A 356 9.75 -9.47 11.87
C LEU A 356 8.98 -8.14 11.75
N ASP A 357 7.67 -8.20 11.47
CA ASP A 357 6.82 -7.01 11.41
C ASP A 357 6.68 -6.36 12.80
N ARG A 358 6.52 -7.15 13.87
CA ARG A 358 6.53 -6.63 15.25
C ARG A 358 7.87 -5.98 15.60
N LYS A 359 8.99 -6.62 15.26
CA LYS A 359 10.34 -6.05 15.44
C LYS A 359 10.51 -4.75 14.64
N THR A 360 9.96 -4.69 13.43
CA THR A 360 9.99 -3.49 12.60
C THR A 360 9.23 -2.33 13.25
N LEU A 361 8.06 -2.58 13.82
CA LEU A 361 7.31 -1.57 14.57
C LEU A 361 8.05 -1.10 15.84
N ASP A 362 8.68 -2.02 16.59
CA ASP A 362 9.50 -1.66 17.74
C ASP A 362 10.65 -0.74 17.33
N PHE A 363 11.34 -1.07 16.26
CA PHE A 363 12.41 -0.24 15.70
C PHE A 363 11.89 1.15 15.29
N PHE A 364 10.79 1.23 14.55
CA PHE A 364 10.21 2.51 14.11
C PHE A 364 9.79 3.38 15.30
N ARG A 365 9.15 2.79 16.31
CA ARG A 365 8.77 3.48 17.55
C ARG A 365 9.98 3.95 18.34
N GLY A 366 11.03 3.13 18.41
CA GLY A 366 12.29 3.49 19.02
C GLY A 366 12.96 4.70 18.35
N VAL A 367 13.01 4.69 17.01
CA VAL A 367 13.50 5.83 16.22
C VAL A 367 12.65 7.07 16.46
N ALA A 368 11.32 6.97 16.36
CA ALA A 368 10.41 8.10 16.57
C ALA A 368 10.51 8.67 17.98
N ALA A 369 10.73 7.83 18.99
CA ALA A 369 10.92 8.29 20.38
C ALA A 369 12.25 9.01 20.60
N SER A 370 13.27 8.74 19.79
CA SER A 370 14.60 9.34 19.89
C SER A 370 14.73 10.70 19.17
N LEU A 371 13.70 11.09 18.38
CA LEU A 371 13.54 12.36 17.65
C LEU A 371 12.62 13.34 18.37
#